data_cc031e7c979fbcb55e3c44bf42da59e9
#
_entry.id   cc031e7c979fbcb55e3c44bf42da59e9
#
_cell.length_a   1.000
_cell.length_b   1.000
_cell.length_c   1.000
_cell.angle_alpha   90.00
_cell.angle_beta   90.00
_cell.angle_gamma   90.00
#
_symmetry.space_group_name_H-M   'P 1'
#
loop_
_entity.id
_entity.type
_entity.pdbx_description
1 polymer ?
#
loop_
_entity_poly.entity_id
_entity_poly.type
_entity_poly.pdbx_seq_one_letter_code
_entity_poly.pdbx_strand_id
1 'polypeptide(L)'
;MKSQFLPGLLLTAILYSCAGSKPGPASGSKAVEVGIDLVNVDADRVRVTVTPPAQTGDVATYNFPKIIPGTYAIADYGRYVQDIQAFDKKGKALRVTRTDSNTVTISPAKKLARISYLVGDTFDTEVESDPFAENNKTIFSPAGTNIEAGKHFLLNMAGFVGYFSGQTETPYRITVSHPETLYGTTALIDTDNDSRKDVFQIPRYPDVIDNPVMYAAPDTFSFKVDGMEVLLGIYSQRGKTHASALKPDLEKMMRAQKKFLGKINDTPKYAVLTYISSGAADDAKGIGALEHNASTTAVFREPMKSKDLIHVISHEFFHTIAPLKIHSKEIHYFDFNAPKMSQHLWFYEGVTEYFSNLFQVNQGLIGADAFYDLMAKKVEQSQSYSDSLSFTEMSRNILDPKLKPQYPNVYEKGALIAMCLDIVIREKTQGQRGLLWLMGELSQKYGPQKPFDDAELIPVITQIAGPEAGAFLDKHVVMGEPIRYEDFVAKVGLKKQTIPFPEPIVFLRNDVIYIKPDASRTHVLAHAADNQNEFYKSLGIQDNDIFVEFNGIPVDPKNLMALVYLGYDLDEGSPITVKVNRNGQDVELKGTVKLNYKDGDGFRFGDDSKKALNEAWLKN
;
A
#
# COMPACT_ATOMS: atom_id res chain seq x y z
N MET A 1 7.13 -66.31 57.22
CA MET A 1 8.04 -65.67 58.21
C MET A 1 8.67 -64.46 57.59
N LYS A 2 8.50 -63.30 58.23
CA LYS A 2 9.19 -62.00 58.08
C LYS A 2 9.13 -61.25 56.74
N SER A 3 8.25 -60.32 56.81
CA SER A 3 8.20 -59.06 56.08
C SER A 3 9.49 -58.25 56.17
N GLN A 4 9.86 -57.54 55.07
CA GLN A 4 10.56 -56.25 55.15
C GLN A 4 10.00 -55.30 54.13
N PHE A 5 9.46 -54.21 54.63
CA PHE A 5 9.05 -53.03 53.94
C PHE A 5 10.27 -52.21 53.47
N LEU A 6 10.29 -51.71 52.26
CA LEU A 6 11.13 -50.60 51.84
C LEU A 6 10.23 -49.47 51.35
N PRO A 7 10.48 -48.19 51.72
CA PRO A 7 9.62 -47.08 51.37
C PRO A 7 9.95 -46.55 49.96
N GLY A 8 8.91 -46.33 49.15
CA GLY A 8 9.01 -45.70 47.86
C GLY A 8 9.30 -44.20 48.00
N LEU A 9 10.35 -43.76 47.33
CA LEU A 9 10.66 -42.36 47.14
C LEU A 9 9.73 -41.80 46.01
N LEU A 10 8.80 -40.93 46.38
CA LEU A 10 8.01 -40.15 45.45
C LEU A 10 8.89 -39.01 44.89
N LEU A 11 9.37 -39.14 43.66
CA LEU A 11 10.02 -38.04 42.93
C LEU A 11 8.93 -37.14 42.36
N THR A 12 8.64 -36.02 43.00
CA THR A 12 7.80 -34.96 42.48
C THR A 12 8.61 -34.19 41.41
N ALA A 13 8.35 -34.48 40.15
CA ALA A 13 8.86 -33.67 39.04
C ALA A 13 8.12 -32.33 39.02
N ILE A 14 8.77 -31.27 39.49
CA ILE A 14 8.31 -29.89 39.31
C ILE A 14 8.60 -29.51 37.86
N LEU A 15 7.56 -29.56 37.04
CA LEU A 15 7.57 -28.94 35.70
C LEU A 15 7.59 -27.44 35.89
N TYR A 16 8.77 -26.82 35.75
CA TYR A 16 8.87 -25.37 35.51
C TYR A 16 8.33 -25.08 34.11
N SER A 17 7.07 -24.67 34.05
CA SER A 17 6.49 -24.03 32.90
C SER A 17 7.12 -22.62 32.80
N CYS A 18 8.11 -22.45 31.95
CA CYS A 18 8.53 -21.12 31.49
C CYS A 18 7.45 -20.55 30.60
N ALA A 19 6.38 -20.04 31.21
CA ALA A 19 5.55 -19.05 30.54
C ALA A 19 6.41 -17.78 30.38
N GLY A 20 6.90 -17.54 29.17
CA GLY A 20 7.54 -16.29 28.82
C GLY A 20 6.51 -15.17 29.02
N SER A 21 6.60 -14.50 30.18
CA SER A 21 5.88 -13.25 30.41
C SER A 21 6.37 -12.24 29.40
N LYS A 22 5.49 -11.84 28.47
CA LYS A 22 5.66 -10.60 27.73
C LYS A 22 5.98 -9.51 28.76
N PRO A 23 6.99 -8.63 28.53
CA PRO A 23 7.20 -7.51 29.43
C PRO A 23 5.91 -6.68 29.40
N GLY A 24 5.19 -6.66 30.49
CA GLY A 24 4.11 -5.72 30.71
C GLY A 24 4.67 -4.31 30.68
N PRO A 25 3.89 -3.29 30.29
CA PRO A 25 4.34 -1.91 30.28
C PRO A 25 4.90 -1.57 31.65
N ALA A 26 6.08 -0.94 31.65
CA ALA A 26 6.76 -0.51 32.87
C ALA A 26 5.78 0.29 33.74
N SER A 27 5.56 -0.19 34.96
CA SER A 27 4.69 0.43 35.95
C SER A 27 5.17 1.86 36.24
N GLY A 28 4.53 2.87 35.63
CA GLY A 28 4.82 4.27 35.93
C GLY A 28 4.48 5.32 34.88
N SER A 29 4.43 5.05 33.58
CA SER A 29 4.02 6.04 32.59
C SER A 29 2.52 5.95 32.31
N LYS A 30 1.79 7.03 32.65
CA LYS A 30 0.40 7.17 32.17
C LYS A 30 0.43 7.27 30.65
N ALA A 31 -0.48 6.55 29.99
CA ALA A 31 -0.69 6.67 28.55
C ALA A 31 -1.06 8.10 28.15
N VAL A 32 -0.81 8.45 26.88
CA VAL A 32 -1.45 9.60 26.24
C VAL A 32 -2.92 9.21 25.98
N GLU A 33 -3.86 9.96 26.56
CA GLU A 33 -5.29 9.74 26.33
C GLU A 33 -5.74 10.64 25.18
N VAL A 34 -6.33 10.09 24.13
CA VAL A 34 -6.83 10.84 22.97
C VAL A 34 -8.34 10.58 22.81
N GLY A 35 -9.12 11.65 22.67
CA GLY A 35 -10.54 11.59 22.30
C GLY A 35 -10.73 12.19 20.92
N ILE A 36 -11.40 11.46 20.02
CA ILE A 36 -11.79 11.88 18.67
C ILE A 36 -13.31 11.87 18.60
N ASP A 37 -13.94 13.01 18.28
CA ASP A 37 -15.40 13.17 18.29
C ASP A 37 -15.95 13.24 16.87
N LEU A 38 -16.46 12.11 16.35
CA LEU A 38 -17.10 12.01 15.04
C LEU A 38 -18.62 12.26 15.10
N VAL A 39 -19.17 12.54 16.29
CA VAL A 39 -20.59 12.85 16.46
C VAL A 39 -20.85 14.34 16.25
N ASN A 40 -19.98 15.20 16.83
CA ASN A 40 -20.11 16.65 16.78
C ASN A 40 -19.11 17.24 15.78
N VAL A 41 -19.36 17.04 14.50
CA VAL A 41 -18.54 17.58 13.39
C VAL A 41 -18.95 19.02 13.12
N ASP A 42 -17.99 19.93 13.04
CA ASP A 42 -18.21 21.36 12.81
C ASP A 42 -17.59 21.79 11.47
N ALA A 43 -18.42 21.97 10.44
CA ALA A 43 -17.99 22.38 9.10
C ALA A 43 -16.79 21.55 8.57
N ASP A 44 -17.00 20.24 8.46
CA ASP A 44 -16.02 19.22 8.03
C ASP A 44 -14.75 19.17 8.86
N ARG A 45 -14.86 19.55 10.16
CA ARG A 45 -13.75 19.48 11.11
C ARG A 45 -14.12 18.64 12.32
N VAL A 46 -13.22 17.72 12.67
CA VAL A 46 -13.34 16.84 13.81
C VAL A 46 -12.58 17.39 15.01
N ARG A 47 -13.20 17.39 16.18
CA ARG A 47 -12.55 17.80 17.42
C ARG A 47 -11.74 16.65 17.99
N VAL A 48 -10.47 16.96 18.28
CA VAL A 48 -9.56 16.06 18.98
C VAL A 48 -9.17 16.67 20.33
N THR A 49 -9.16 15.84 21.36
CA THR A 49 -8.68 16.19 22.70
C THR A 49 -7.56 15.26 23.12
N VAL A 50 -6.49 15.81 23.71
CA VAL A 50 -5.34 15.04 24.17
C VAL A 50 -5.09 15.35 25.64
N THR A 51 -5.05 14.31 26.48
CA THR A 51 -4.59 14.39 27.86
C THR A 51 -3.19 13.79 27.93
N PRO A 52 -2.15 14.60 28.12
CA PRO A 52 -0.77 14.12 28.14
C PRO A 52 -0.44 13.37 29.44
N PRO A 53 0.60 12.54 29.44
CA PRO A 53 1.25 12.16 30.69
C PRO A 53 1.88 13.40 31.37
N ALA A 54 2.25 13.28 32.63
CA ALA A 54 2.84 14.38 33.37
C ALA A 54 4.12 14.92 32.66
N GLN A 55 4.12 16.22 32.35
CA GLN A 55 5.26 16.88 31.72
C GLN A 55 6.22 17.43 32.79
N THR A 56 7.51 17.27 32.59
CA THR A 56 8.54 17.62 33.58
C THR A 56 9.26 18.97 33.32
N GLY A 57 9.29 19.41 32.05
CA GLY A 57 9.94 20.64 31.63
C GLY A 57 9.14 21.91 31.87
N ASP A 58 9.67 23.04 31.46
CA ASP A 58 8.96 24.32 31.44
C ASP A 58 8.18 24.52 30.13
N VAL A 59 8.64 23.88 29.04
CA VAL A 59 8.01 23.90 27.74
C VAL A 59 7.78 22.45 27.30
N ALA A 60 6.57 22.12 26.85
CA ALA A 60 6.24 20.89 26.14
C ALA A 60 6.18 21.17 24.64
N THR A 61 6.77 20.31 23.83
CA THR A 61 6.68 20.36 22.38
C THR A 61 5.76 19.24 21.91
N TYR A 62 4.68 19.62 21.21
CA TYR A 62 3.73 18.70 20.60
C TYR A 62 3.82 18.81 19.09
N ASN A 63 3.97 17.67 18.41
CA ASN A 63 4.26 17.62 16.98
C ASN A 63 3.15 16.85 16.26
N PHE A 64 2.83 17.28 15.04
CA PHE A 64 2.11 16.51 14.04
C PHE A 64 3.13 15.95 13.04
N PRO A 65 2.91 14.78 12.43
CA PRO A 65 3.82 14.24 11.44
C PRO A 65 3.99 15.17 10.25
N LYS A 66 5.24 15.37 9.84
CA LYS A 66 5.59 15.97 8.57
C LYS A 66 5.51 14.94 7.44
N ILE A 67 5.90 13.71 7.75
CA ILE A 67 5.91 12.56 6.85
C ILE A 67 5.63 11.30 7.66
N ILE A 68 5.09 10.27 7.01
CA ILE A 68 4.91 8.94 7.57
C ILE A 68 5.64 7.89 6.71
N PRO A 69 6.02 6.74 7.28
CA PRO A 69 6.56 5.62 6.51
C PRO A 69 5.64 5.24 5.34
N GLY A 70 6.20 4.70 4.26
CA GLY A 70 5.46 4.24 3.08
C GLY A 70 5.11 5.32 2.05
N THR A 71 5.01 6.60 2.45
CA THR A 71 4.58 7.66 1.50
C THR A 71 5.71 8.29 0.70
N TYR A 72 6.93 8.28 1.19
CA TYR A 72 8.12 8.89 0.57
C TYR A 72 7.89 10.34 0.09
N ALA A 73 6.99 11.05 0.74
CA ALA A 73 6.59 12.42 0.41
C ALA A 73 6.27 13.23 1.67
N ILE A 74 6.59 14.53 1.62
CA ILE A 74 6.28 15.46 2.71
C ILE A 74 4.79 15.82 2.66
N ALA A 75 4.06 15.45 3.71
CA ALA A 75 2.63 15.68 3.85
C ALA A 75 2.28 16.94 4.66
N ASP A 76 3.10 17.25 5.68
CA ASP A 76 2.85 18.37 6.62
C ASP A 76 1.43 18.33 7.24
N TYR A 77 1.06 17.21 7.88
CA TYR A 77 -0.29 17.00 8.42
C TYR A 77 -0.76 18.11 9.37
N GLY A 78 0.15 18.76 10.08
CA GLY A 78 -0.17 19.88 10.96
C GLY A 78 -0.84 21.07 10.28
N ARG A 79 -0.73 21.22 8.94
CA ARG A 79 -1.41 22.30 8.19
C ARG A 79 -2.94 22.17 8.18
N TYR A 80 -3.47 20.96 8.43
CA TYR A 80 -4.90 20.68 8.53
C TYR A 80 -5.44 20.83 9.96
N VAL A 81 -4.56 21.16 10.92
CA VAL A 81 -4.90 21.31 12.34
C VAL A 81 -5.09 22.79 12.68
N GLN A 82 -6.25 23.12 13.22
CA GLN A 82 -6.69 24.48 13.55
C GLN A 82 -7.09 24.60 15.03
N ASP A 83 -7.18 25.81 15.53
CA ASP A 83 -7.71 26.18 16.85
C ASP A 83 -7.07 25.40 18.01
N ILE A 84 -5.74 25.25 17.97
CA ILE A 84 -5.01 24.52 19.01
C ILE A 84 -5.00 25.34 20.30
N GLN A 85 -5.56 24.75 21.35
CA GLN A 85 -5.63 25.33 22.68
C GLN A 85 -5.08 24.34 23.71
N ALA A 86 -4.49 24.86 24.76
CA ALA A 86 -3.98 24.05 25.86
C ALA A 86 -4.50 24.61 27.21
N PHE A 87 -4.79 23.71 28.16
CA PHE A 87 -5.43 24.05 29.42
C PHE A 87 -4.73 23.36 30.59
N ASP A 88 -4.77 24.04 31.74
CA ASP A 88 -4.41 23.43 33.02
C ASP A 88 -5.59 22.63 33.63
N LYS A 89 -5.35 21.97 34.79
CA LYS A 89 -6.38 21.16 35.48
C LYS A 89 -7.61 21.96 35.93
N LYS A 90 -7.51 23.30 36.00
CA LYS A 90 -8.63 24.20 36.37
C LYS A 90 -9.34 24.76 35.13
N GLY A 91 -8.94 24.34 33.93
CA GLY A 91 -9.48 24.85 32.66
C GLY A 91 -8.93 26.21 32.24
N LYS A 92 -7.89 26.74 32.93
CA LYS A 92 -7.24 27.98 32.53
C LYS A 92 -6.37 27.75 31.31
N ALA A 93 -6.50 28.61 30.28
CA ALA A 93 -5.70 28.54 29.09
C ALA A 93 -4.20 28.73 29.38
N LEU A 94 -3.36 27.92 28.74
CA LEU A 94 -1.93 28.00 28.72
C LEU A 94 -1.46 28.65 27.42
N ARG A 95 -0.23 29.15 27.41
CA ARG A 95 0.35 29.73 26.19
C ARG A 95 0.70 28.62 25.19
N VAL A 96 0.13 28.71 23.99
CA VAL A 96 0.46 27.88 22.84
C VAL A 96 1.13 28.75 21.79
N THR A 97 2.24 28.31 21.24
CA THR A 97 2.95 28.99 20.16
C THR A 97 3.24 27.99 19.05
N ARG A 98 2.70 28.22 17.85
CA ARG A 98 3.04 27.41 16.66
C ARG A 98 4.39 27.89 16.14
N THR A 99 5.36 26.99 16.00
CA THR A 99 6.73 27.30 15.54
C THR A 99 6.89 27.03 14.05
N ASP A 100 6.18 26.05 13.53
CA ASP A 100 6.08 25.73 12.09
C ASP A 100 4.73 25.02 11.81
N SER A 101 4.54 24.49 10.60
CA SER A 101 3.29 23.80 10.22
C SER A 101 2.94 22.63 11.14
N ASN A 102 3.96 21.93 11.66
CA ASN A 102 3.78 20.67 12.38
C ASN A 102 4.04 20.75 13.87
N THR A 103 4.63 21.83 14.37
CA THR A 103 5.14 21.91 15.73
C THR A 103 4.50 23.04 16.53
N VAL A 104 4.03 22.71 17.73
CA VAL A 104 3.59 23.71 18.72
C VAL A 104 4.33 23.53 20.04
N THR A 105 4.62 24.65 20.70
CA THR A 105 5.17 24.68 22.04
C THR A 105 4.12 25.19 23.04
N ILE A 106 4.09 24.57 24.23
CA ILE A 106 3.09 24.85 25.27
C ILE A 106 3.82 25.17 26.59
N SER A 107 3.46 26.29 27.21
CA SER A 107 4.08 26.70 28.46
C SER A 107 3.06 27.31 29.44
N PRO A 108 3.23 27.08 30.76
CA PRO A 108 4.22 26.20 31.41
C PRO A 108 3.81 24.73 31.33
N ALA A 109 4.69 23.85 30.85
CA ALA A 109 4.40 22.44 30.57
C ALA A 109 3.96 21.64 31.81
N LYS A 110 4.52 21.92 32.98
CA LYS A 110 4.17 21.29 34.26
C LYS A 110 2.69 21.45 34.65
N LYS A 111 2.00 22.44 34.05
CA LYS A 111 0.56 22.68 34.30
C LYS A 111 -0.32 22.08 33.21
N LEU A 112 0.25 21.59 32.12
CA LEU A 112 -0.52 21.05 31.00
C LEU A 112 -1.36 19.85 31.43
N ALA A 113 -2.65 19.96 31.24
CA ALA A 113 -3.62 18.90 31.55
C ALA A 113 -4.39 18.44 30.31
N ARG A 114 -4.60 19.32 29.33
CA ARG A 114 -5.35 19.00 28.11
C ARG A 114 -4.91 19.89 26.95
N ILE A 115 -4.86 19.31 25.76
CA ILE A 115 -4.80 20.00 24.48
C ILE A 115 -6.12 19.76 23.76
N SER A 116 -6.63 20.71 22.99
CA SER A 116 -7.79 20.54 22.11
C SER A 116 -7.55 21.27 20.81
N TYR A 117 -7.94 20.64 19.69
CA TYR A 117 -7.83 21.22 18.34
C TYR A 117 -8.91 20.68 17.42
N LEU A 118 -9.05 21.32 16.27
CA LEU A 118 -9.90 20.87 15.16
C LEU A 118 -9.03 20.34 14.03
N VAL A 119 -9.46 19.26 13.42
CA VAL A 119 -8.80 18.63 12.26
C VAL A 119 -9.75 18.73 11.08
N GLY A 120 -9.30 19.37 9.99
CA GLY A 120 -9.93 19.30 8.67
C GLY A 120 -9.40 18.11 7.87
N ASP A 121 -10.14 17.69 6.85
CA ASP A 121 -9.73 16.59 6.02
C ASP A 121 -8.77 17.00 4.89
N THR A 122 -8.22 16.00 4.21
CA THR A 122 -7.27 16.23 3.12
C THR A 122 -7.90 16.08 1.75
N PHE A 123 -8.99 15.31 1.62
CA PHE A 123 -9.62 15.01 0.33
C PHE A 123 -10.22 16.25 -0.32
N ASP A 124 -10.79 17.16 0.44
CA ASP A 124 -11.35 18.43 -0.02
C ASP A 124 -10.31 19.35 -0.70
N THR A 125 -9.03 19.16 -0.38
CA THR A 125 -7.94 20.00 -0.88
C THR A 125 -7.14 19.36 -1.99
N GLU A 126 -7.43 18.12 -2.34
CA GLU A 126 -6.70 17.40 -3.38
C GLU A 126 -6.97 17.96 -4.77
N VAL A 127 -5.92 18.04 -5.56
CA VAL A 127 -5.98 18.40 -6.98
C VAL A 127 -5.49 17.23 -7.83
N GLU A 128 -6.06 17.06 -9.01
CA GLU A 128 -5.59 16.06 -9.94
C GLU A 128 -4.18 16.45 -10.42
N SER A 129 -3.18 15.69 -10.00
CA SER A 129 -1.77 15.94 -10.28
C SER A 129 -0.99 14.63 -10.28
N ASP A 130 0.15 14.61 -10.95
CA ASP A 130 1.09 13.50 -10.85
C ASP A 130 1.66 13.44 -9.41
N PRO A 131 1.41 12.37 -8.65
CA PRO A 131 1.90 12.24 -7.28
C PRO A 131 3.43 12.23 -7.19
N PHE A 132 4.12 11.92 -8.29
CA PHE A 132 5.58 11.84 -8.38
C PHE A 132 6.22 13.12 -8.96
N ALA A 133 5.42 14.15 -9.28
CA ALA A 133 5.95 15.43 -9.74
C ALA A 133 6.76 16.14 -8.64
N GLU A 134 7.85 16.80 -9.03
CA GLU A 134 8.78 17.48 -8.10
C GLU A 134 8.08 18.46 -7.14
N ASN A 135 7.04 19.13 -7.59
CA ASN A 135 6.34 20.18 -6.85
C ASN A 135 4.98 19.74 -6.27
N ASN A 136 4.68 18.45 -6.28
CA ASN A 136 3.42 17.97 -5.72
C ASN A 136 3.40 18.15 -4.20
N LYS A 137 2.36 18.86 -3.71
CA LYS A 137 2.08 19.08 -2.28
C LYS A 137 0.79 18.40 -1.82
N THR A 138 0.12 17.69 -2.71
CA THR A 138 -1.09 16.92 -2.38
C THR A 138 -0.69 15.71 -1.56
N ILE A 139 -1.43 15.41 -0.50
CA ILE A 139 -1.23 14.18 0.27
C ILE A 139 -1.73 13.02 -0.60
N PHE A 140 -0.96 11.95 -0.67
CA PHE A 140 -1.39 10.71 -1.34
C PHE A 140 -2.67 10.19 -0.68
N SER A 141 -3.76 10.04 -1.43
CA SER A 141 -5.09 9.78 -0.88
C SER A 141 -5.15 8.59 0.11
N PRO A 142 -4.47 7.44 -0.13
CA PRO A 142 -4.42 6.36 0.86
C PRO A 142 -3.78 6.74 2.20
N ALA A 143 -2.94 7.78 2.24
CA ALA A 143 -2.37 8.36 3.46
C ALA A 143 -3.17 9.58 3.96
N GLY A 144 -4.19 9.97 3.22
CA GLY A 144 -5.05 11.11 3.50
C GLY A 144 -6.18 10.80 4.48
N THR A 145 -7.00 11.80 4.71
CA THR A 145 -8.14 11.75 5.63
C THR A 145 -9.40 12.20 4.91
N ASN A 146 -10.56 11.65 5.32
CA ASN A 146 -11.87 12.09 4.85
C ASN A 146 -12.79 12.35 6.05
N ILE A 147 -13.61 13.40 5.98
CA ILE A 147 -14.60 13.76 7.00
C ILE A 147 -15.93 14.10 6.31
N GLU A 148 -16.85 13.15 6.29
CA GLU A 148 -18.22 13.36 5.82
C GLU A 148 -19.20 13.11 6.99
N ALA A 149 -19.65 14.18 7.62
CA ALA A 149 -20.47 14.13 8.83
C ALA A 149 -21.67 13.17 8.69
N GLY A 150 -21.71 12.17 9.58
CA GLY A 150 -22.79 11.16 9.62
C GLY A 150 -22.77 10.12 8.49
N LYS A 151 -21.78 10.14 7.58
CA LYS A 151 -21.69 9.22 6.44
C LYS A 151 -20.43 8.41 6.44
N HIS A 152 -19.28 9.09 6.44
CA HIS A 152 -17.98 8.45 6.29
C HIS A 152 -16.86 9.24 6.97
N PHE A 153 -15.90 8.50 7.57
CA PHE A 153 -14.66 9.06 8.07
C PHE A 153 -13.51 8.10 7.76
N LEU A 154 -12.44 8.62 7.17
CA LEU A 154 -11.17 7.90 7.05
C LEU A 154 -10.15 8.54 7.99
N LEU A 155 -9.86 7.84 9.07
CA LEU A 155 -8.91 8.28 10.10
C LEU A 155 -7.54 7.66 9.84
N ASN A 156 -6.75 8.23 8.91
CA ASN A 156 -5.31 8.06 8.97
C ASN A 156 -4.80 8.87 10.16
N MET A 157 -4.33 8.17 11.19
CA MET A 157 -4.06 8.76 12.50
C MET A 157 -3.01 9.86 12.48
N ALA A 158 -2.14 9.91 11.46
CA ALA A 158 -1.19 10.99 11.25
C ALA A 158 -1.86 12.38 11.10
N GLY A 159 -3.06 12.42 10.52
CA GLY A 159 -3.86 13.66 10.39
C GLY A 159 -4.54 14.06 11.70
N PHE A 160 -4.79 13.11 12.60
CA PHE A 160 -5.60 13.35 13.81
C PHE A 160 -4.78 13.43 15.10
N VAL A 161 -3.73 12.62 15.23
CA VAL A 161 -3.01 12.42 16.49
C VAL A 161 -1.56 12.83 16.36
N GLY A 162 -1.13 13.74 17.21
CA GLY A 162 0.26 14.13 17.34
C GLY A 162 0.99 13.42 18.49
N TYR A 163 2.26 13.80 18.71
CA TYR A 163 3.11 13.23 19.74
C TYR A 163 3.95 14.29 20.47
N PHE A 164 4.34 13.99 21.70
CA PHE A 164 5.28 14.82 22.45
C PHE A 164 6.73 14.45 22.11
N SER A 165 7.58 15.46 21.88
CA SER A 165 9.00 15.25 21.60
C SER A 165 9.65 14.38 22.67
N GLY A 166 10.39 13.35 22.24
CA GLY A 166 11.06 12.39 23.11
C GLY A 166 10.13 11.39 23.84
N GLN A 167 8.84 11.32 23.44
CA GLN A 167 7.85 10.43 24.06
C GLN A 167 7.12 9.52 23.05
N THR A 168 7.74 9.20 21.92
CA THR A 168 7.16 8.34 20.89
C THR A 168 6.92 6.89 21.35
N GLU A 169 7.67 6.43 22.35
CA GLU A 169 7.52 5.09 22.97
C GLU A 169 6.49 5.06 24.12
N THR A 170 5.77 6.18 24.35
CA THR A 170 4.69 6.24 25.35
C THR A 170 3.44 5.57 24.82
N PRO A 171 2.73 4.73 25.62
CA PRO A 171 1.46 4.15 25.22
C PRO A 171 0.36 5.18 24.96
N TYR A 172 -0.54 4.85 24.07
CA TYR A 172 -1.74 5.64 23.74
C TYR A 172 -3.02 4.87 24.09
N ARG A 173 -4.01 5.59 24.57
CA ARG A 173 -5.40 5.15 24.65
C ARG A 173 -6.25 6.09 23.85
N ILE A 174 -6.78 5.59 22.71
CA ILE A 174 -7.59 6.39 21.80
C ILE A 174 -9.06 6.00 21.96
N THR A 175 -9.90 6.98 22.20
CA THR A 175 -11.35 6.83 22.24
C THR A 175 -11.96 7.58 21.08
N VAL A 176 -12.68 6.87 20.21
CA VAL A 176 -13.41 7.45 19.08
C VAL A 176 -14.89 7.38 19.38
N SER A 177 -15.55 8.54 19.51
CA SER A 177 -17.02 8.61 19.61
C SER A 177 -17.59 8.77 18.20
N HIS A 178 -18.55 7.93 17.82
CA HIS A 178 -19.11 7.89 16.47
C HIS A 178 -20.63 7.67 16.46
N PRO A 179 -21.34 8.04 15.39
CA PRO A 179 -22.74 7.68 15.21
C PRO A 179 -22.93 6.16 15.27
N GLU A 180 -23.98 5.68 15.95
CA GLU A 180 -24.30 4.25 16.07
C GLU A 180 -24.57 3.56 14.71
N THR A 181 -24.86 4.36 13.68
CA THR A 181 -25.09 3.87 12.31
C THR A 181 -23.80 3.58 11.55
N LEU A 182 -22.62 3.96 12.09
CA LEU A 182 -21.33 3.75 11.46
C LEU A 182 -20.55 2.64 12.15
N TYR A 183 -19.85 1.84 11.37
CA TYR A 183 -19.00 0.74 11.83
C TYR A 183 -17.53 1.07 11.57
N GLY A 184 -16.67 0.84 12.56
CA GLY A 184 -15.23 1.03 12.47
C GLY A 184 -14.53 -0.18 11.82
N THR A 185 -14.05 -0.04 10.59
CA THR A 185 -13.18 -1.03 9.94
C THR A 185 -11.73 -0.73 10.29
N THR A 186 -11.05 -1.66 10.97
CA THR A 186 -9.65 -1.52 11.40
C THR A 186 -9.05 -2.88 11.79
N ALA A 187 -7.73 -2.95 11.82
CA ALA A 187 -7.01 -4.09 12.41
C ALA A 187 -6.96 -4.02 13.95
N LEU A 188 -7.20 -2.86 14.55
CA LEU A 188 -7.23 -2.68 15.99
C LEU A 188 -8.34 -3.51 16.65
N ILE A 189 -8.16 -3.79 17.93
CA ILE A 189 -9.18 -4.43 18.75
C ILE A 189 -9.82 -3.37 19.62
N ASP A 190 -11.13 -3.21 19.47
CA ASP A 190 -11.91 -2.43 20.40
C ASP A 190 -11.94 -3.12 21.77
N THR A 191 -11.69 -2.39 22.84
CA THR A 191 -11.60 -2.91 24.21
C THR A 191 -12.85 -2.61 25.03
N ASP A 192 -13.86 -1.99 24.44
CA ASP A 192 -15.17 -1.84 25.06
C ASP A 192 -16.27 -2.39 24.11
N ASN A 193 -17.51 -2.39 24.51
CA ASN A 193 -18.62 -2.91 23.71
C ASN A 193 -19.73 -1.85 23.52
N ASP A 194 -19.39 -0.57 23.58
CA ASP A 194 -20.35 0.52 23.35
C ASP A 194 -20.51 0.76 21.85
N SER A 195 -21.69 0.57 21.28
CA SER A 195 -21.98 0.74 19.86
C SER A 195 -21.83 2.18 19.32
N ARG A 196 -21.46 3.13 20.16
CA ARG A 196 -21.24 4.55 19.82
C ARG A 196 -19.84 5.02 20.14
N LYS A 197 -18.97 4.10 20.57
CA LYS A 197 -17.63 4.45 21.01
C LYS A 197 -16.71 3.23 20.90
N ASP A 198 -15.57 3.41 20.23
CA ASP A 198 -14.48 2.45 20.19
C ASP A 198 -13.30 2.91 21.06
N VAL A 199 -12.66 2.00 21.76
CA VAL A 199 -11.51 2.27 22.62
C VAL A 199 -10.33 1.39 22.24
N PHE A 200 -9.25 1.99 21.75
CA PHE A 200 -8.04 1.32 21.33
C PHE A 200 -6.89 1.56 22.31
N GLN A 201 -6.16 0.50 22.64
CA GLN A 201 -4.93 0.58 23.44
C GLN A 201 -3.74 0.25 22.55
N ILE A 202 -2.83 1.20 22.38
CA ILE A 202 -1.73 1.13 21.42
C ILE A 202 -0.41 1.35 22.17
N PRO A 203 0.63 0.50 21.94
CA PRO A 203 1.84 0.49 22.78
C PRO A 203 2.70 1.74 22.63
N ARG A 204 2.77 2.38 21.44
CA ARG A 204 3.64 3.51 21.13
C ARG A 204 3.11 4.32 19.94
N TYR A 205 3.65 5.52 19.74
CA TYR A 205 3.18 6.42 18.69
C TYR A 205 3.35 5.88 17.25
N PRO A 206 4.48 5.25 16.86
CA PRO A 206 4.56 4.62 15.53
C PRO A 206 3.41 3.65 15.26
N ASP A 207 2.98 2.87 16.26
CA ASP A 207 1.85 1.95 16.12
C ASP A 207 0.49 2.70 16.03
N VAL A 208 0.39 3.94 16.53
CA VAL A 208 -0.80 4.79 16.29
C VAL A 208 -0.90 5.15 14.82
N ILE A 209 0.19 5.61 14.23
CA ILE A 209 0.26 6.01 12.81
C ILE A 209 -0.04 4.82 11.89
N ASP A 210 0.39 3.64 12.29
CA ASP A 210 0.30 2.40 11.51
C ASP A 210 -1.05 1.67 11.64
N ASN A 211 -2.06 2.29 12.23
CA ASN A 211 -3.38 1.69 12.42
C ASN A 211 -4.51 2.67 12.06
N PRO A 212 -4.84 2.81 10.78
CA PRO A 212 -5.98 3.61 10.33
C PRO A 212 -7.32 2.97 10.75
N VAL A 213 -8.35 3.80 10.84
CA VAL A 213 -9.74 3.37 11.07
C VAL A 213 -10.65 4.04 10.07
N MET A 214 -11.51 3.27 9.42
CA MET A 214 -12.54 3.79 8.51
C MET A 214 -13.92 3.57 9.13
N TYR A 215 -14.68 4.64 9.34
CA TYR A 215 -16.07 4.60 9.80
C TYR A 215 -17.02 4.84 8.66
N ALA A 216 -17.91 3.89 8.41
CA ALA A 216 -18.94 3.97 7.37
C ALA A 216 -20.18 3.14 7.78
N ALA A 217 -21.29 3.32 7.07
CA ALA A 217 -22.38 2.36 7.13
C ALA A 217 -21.86 0.96 6.76
N PRO A 218 -22.28 -0.10 7.46
CA PRO A 218 -21.68 -1.43 7.28
C PRO A 218 -21.81 -1.95 5.85
N ASP A 219 -20.72 -1.94 5.09
CA ASP A 219 -20.52 -2.70 3.86
C ASP A 219 -19.22 -3.47 4.02
N THR A 220 -19.30 -4.55 4.80
CA THR A 220 -18.15 -5.30 5.26
C THR A 220 -18.37 -6.80 5.10
N PHE A 221 -17.29 -7.55 4.99
CA PHE A 221 -17.29 -8.98 5.26
C PHE A 221 -15.97 -9.41 5.90
N SER A 222 -16.01 -10.56 6.60
CA SER A 222 -14.80 -11.20 7.09
C SER A 222 -14.77 -12.69 6.71
N PHE A 223 -13.56 -13.24 6.68
CA PHE A 223 -13.31 -14.67 6.50
C PHE A 223 -11.98 -15.06 7.15
N LYS A 224 -11.75 -16.38 7.32
CA LYS A 224 -10.51 -16.89 7.90
C LYS A 224 -9.67 -17.65 6.88
N VAL A 225 -8.37 -17.43 6.92
CA VAL A 225 -7.35 -18.11 6.12
C VAL A 225 -6.19 -18.51 7.01
N ASP A 226 -5.94 -19.81 7.19
CA ASP A 226 -4.82 -20.36 8.00
C ASP A 226 -4.65 -19.66 9.36
N GLY A 227 -5.76 -19.46 10.07
CA GLY A 227 -5.80 -18.80 11.38
C GLY A 227 -5.81 -17.28 11.35
N MET A 228 -5.55 -16.64 10.21
CA MET A 228 -5.67 -15.19 10.02
C MET A 228 -7.12 -14.81 9.73
N GLU A 229 -7.63 -13.83 10.43
CA GLU A 229 -8.88 -13.16 10.10
C GLU A 229 -8.61 -12.06 9.06
N VAL A 230 -9.35 -12.07 7.96
CA VAL A 230 -9.35 -10.98 6.96
C VAL A 230 -10.67 -10.23 7.06
N LEU A 231 -10.59 -8.92 7.23
CA LEU A 231 -11.74 -8.01 7.26
C LEU A 231 -11.64 -7.06 6.05
N LEU A 232 -12.67 -7.00 5.23
CA LEU A 232 -12.81 -5.95 4.21
C LEU A 232 -13.94 -5.02 4.60
N GLY A 233 -13.68 -3.71 4.58
CA GLY A 233 -14.70 -2.67 4.61
C GLY A 233 -14.59 -1.79 3.38
N ILE A 234 -15.74 -1.44 2.80
CA ILE A 234 -15.83 -0.57 1.62
C ILE A 234 -16.75 0.60 1.91
N TYR A 235 -16.32 1.77 1.49
CA TYR A 235 -17.19 2.92 1.27
C TYR A 235 -17.10 3.34 -0.20
N SER A 236 -18.24 3.34 -0.89
CA SER A 236 -18.36 3.78 -2.28
C SER A 236 -19.21 5.04 -2.33
N GLN A 237 -18.63 6.15 -2.78
CA GLN A 237 -19.30 7.46 -2.88
C GLN A 237 -20.60 7.41 -3.71
N ARG A 238 -20.62 6.58 -4.76
CA ARG A 238 -21.79 6.40 -5.63
C ARG A 238 -22.63 5.17 -5.26
N GLY A 239 -22.21 4.40 -4.25
CA GLY A 239 -22.89 3.18 -3.83
C GLY A 239 -22.97 2.08 -4.90
N LYS A 240 -22.01 2.03 -5.84
CA LYS A 240 -22.02 1.05 -6.93
C LYS A 240 -21.12 -0.16 -6.66
N THR A 241 -20.14 -0.01 -5.81
CA THR A 241 -19.19 -1.08 -5.45
C THR A 241 -19.46 -1.54 -4.03
N HIS A 242 -19.64 -2.85 -3.85
CA HIS A 242 -19.97 -3.46 -2.56
C HIS A 242 -18.96 -4.54 -2.17
N ALA A 243 -18.71 -4.68 -0.87
CA ALA A 243 -17.79 -5.67 -0.33
C ALA A 243 -18.12 -7.10 -0.75
N SER A 244 -19.40 -7.44 -0.84
CA SER A 244 -19.88 -8.76 -1.27
C SER A 244 -19.46 -9.14 -2.70
N ALA A 245 -19.32 -8.17 -3.60
CA ALA A 245 -18.90 -8.39 -4.98
C ALA A 245 -17.40 -8.74 -5.07
N LEU A 246 -16.58 -8.22 -4.16
CA LEU A 246 -15.13 -8.45 -4.16
C LEU A 246 -14.71 -9.69 -3.36
N LYS A 247 -15.60 -10.20 -2.52
CA LYS A 247 -15.30 -11.31 -1.61
C LYS A 247 -14.68 -12.54 -2.28
N PRO A 248 -15.23 -13.10 -3.37
CA PRO A 248 -14.70 -14.33 -3.97
C PRO A 248 -13.25 -14.18 -4.44
N ASP A 249 -12.94 -13.06 -5.08
CA ASP A 249 -11.62 -12.80 -5.64
C ASP A 249 -10.60 -12.51 -4.54
N LEU A 250 -10.98 -11.69 -3.54
CA LEU A 250 -10.12 -11.39 -2.39
C LEU A 250 -9.84 -12.66 -1.57
N GLU A 251 -10.84 -13.51 -1.33
CA GLU A 251 -10.64 -14.76 -0.60
C GLU A 251 -9.72 -15.71 -1.36
N LYS A 252 -9.90 -15.84 -2.67
CA LYS A 252 -9.03 -16.67 -3.54
C LYS A 252 -7.59 -16.17 -3.49
N MET A 253 -7.38 -14.88 -3.62
CA MET A 253 -6.05 -14.25 -3.60
C MET A 253 -5.38 -14.44 -2.22
N MET A 254 -6.06 -14.10 -1.12
CA MET A 254 -5.49 -14.22 0.23
C MET A 254 -5.12 -15.66 0.60
N ARG A 255 -5.92 -16.66 0.18
CA ARG A 255 -5.59 -18.08 0.37
C ARG A 255 -4.33 -18.46 -0.41
N ALA A 256 -4.19 -17.99 -1.64
CA ALA A 256 -3.00 -18.23 -2.46
C ALA A 256 -1.74 -17.59 -1.83
N GLN A 257 -1.83 -16.34 -1.38
CA GLN A 257 -0.72 -15.64 -0.73
C GLN A 257 -0.29 -16.29 0.59
N LYS A 258 -1.25 -16.64 1.45
CA LYS A 258 -0.94 -17.37 2.71
C LYS A 258 -0.26 -18.70 2.44
N LYS A 259 -0.71 -19.43 1.42
CA LYS A 259 -0.08 -20.69 1.02
C LYS A 259 1.33 -20.47 0.47
N PHE A 260 1.56 -19.43 -0.33
CA PHE A 260 2.87 -19.05 -0.83
C PHE A 260 3.83 -18.67 0.30
N LEU A 261 3.40 -17.82 1.24
CA LEU A 261 4.22 -17.33 2.34
C LEU A 261 4.43 -18.38 3.45
N GLY A 262 3.48 -19.30 3.62
CA GLY A 262 3.55 -20.32 4.67
C GLY A 262 3.75 -19.69 6.06
N LYS A 263 4.75 -20.20 6.81
CA LYS A 263 5.03 -19.76 8.18
C LYS A 263 5.72 -18.39 8.30
N ILE A 264 6.17 -17.79 7.19
CA ILE A 264 6.81 -16.47 7.22
C ILE A 264 5.80 -15.40 7.63
N ASN A 265 4.55 -15.52 7.15
CA ASN A 265 3.46 -14.64 7.57
C ASN A 265 2.69 -15.28 8.73
N ASP A 266 2.78 -14.68 9.92
CA ASP A 266 2.11 -15.06 11.16
C ASP A 266 1.08 -14.02 11.63
N THR A 267 0.70 -13.07 10.77
CA THR A 267 -0.29 -12.02 11.05
C THR A 267 -1.63 -12.63 11.45
N PRO A 268 -2.19 -12.31 12.63
CA PRO A 268 -3.43 -12.95 13.11
C PRO A 268 -4.69 -12.31 12.52
N LYS A 269 -4.62 -11.05 12.10
CA LYS A 269 -5.71 -10.27 11.49
C LYS A 269 -5.14 -9.36 10.40
N TYR A 270 -5.88 -9.20 9.30
CA TYR A 270 -5.56 -8.22 8.27
C TYR A 270 -6.82 -7.50 7.83
N ALA A 271 -6.83 -6.16 7.93
CA ALA A 271 -7.96 -5.33 7.54
C ALA A 271 -7.66 -4.58 6.24
N VAL A 272 -8.63 -4.59 5.32
CA VAL A 272 -8.58 -3.84 4.07
C VAL A 272 -9.63 -2.73 4.15
N LEU A 273 -9.18 -1.49 4.22
CA LEU A 273 -10.01 -0.30 4.30
C LEU A 273 -10.06 0.32 2.90
N THR A 274 -11.21 0.22 2.23
CA THR A 274 -11.33 0.64 0.84
C THR A 274 -12.31 1.80 0.68
N TYR A 275 -11.80 2.89 0.14
CA TYR A 275 -12.58 4.07 -0.26
C TYR A 275 -12.69 4.12 -1.78
N ILE A 276 -13.90 4.23 -2.32
CA ILE A 276 -14.14 4.34 -3.77
C ILE A 276 -14.64 5.75 -4.07
N SER A 277 -13.73 6.57 -4.60
CA SER A 277 -13.97 7.97 -4.96
C SER A 277 -14.90 8.08 -6.17
N SER A 278 -15.75 9.10 -6.15
CA SER A 278 -16.54 9.53 -7.30
C SER A 278 -15.72 10.32 -8.35
N GLY A 279 -14.55 10.83 -7.94
CA GLY A 279 -13.74 11.76 -8.70
C GLY A 279 -14.28 13.18 -8.75
N ALA A 280 -15.23 13.55 -7.87
CA ALA A 280 -15.74 14.93 -7.74
C ALA A 280 -14.63 15.91 -7.29
N ALA A 281 -14.90 17.22 -7.37
CA ALA A 281 -13.87 18.24 -7.07
C ALA A 281 -13.44 18.24 -5.60
N ASP A 282 -14.33 17.85 -4.71
CA ASP A 282 -14.20 17.77 -3.25
C ASP A 282 -14.03 16.30 -2.78
N ASP A 283 -13.36 15.47 -3.56
CA ASP A 283 -13.20 14.04 -3.28
C ASP A 283 -11.76 13.60 -3.59
N ALA A 284 -11.34 12.46 -3.06
CA ALA A 284 -10.03 11.87 -3.28
C ALA A 284 -9.68 11.73 -4.77
N LYS A 285 -8.48 12.14 -5.15
CA LYS A 285 -7.96 12.11 -6.52
C LYS A 285 -6.93 11.02 -6.74
N GLY A 286 -6.10 10.74 -5.73
CA GLY A 286 -5.05 9.73 -5.79
C GLY A 286 -5.64 8.32 -5.78
N ILE A 287 -5.10 7.44 -6.64
CA ILE A 287 -5.44 6.01 -6.68
C ILE A 287 -4.24 5.22 -6.19
N GLY A 288 -4.49 4.19 -5.40
CA GLY A 288 -3.46 3.28 -4.88
C GLY A 288 -3.80 2.76 -3.50
N ALA A 289 -2.78 2.26 -2.81
CA ALA A 289 -2.92 1.85 -1.41
C ALA A 289 -1.69 2.22 -0.60
N LEU A 290 -1.79 2.08 0.72
CA LEU A 290 -0.70 2.28 1.66
C LEU A 290 -0.69 1.11 2.64
N GLU A 291 0.48 0.51 2.78
CA GLU A 291 0.75 -0.57 3.71
C GLU A 291 0.69 -0.13 5.17
N HIS A 292 0.17 -1.03 6.00
CA HIS A 292 0.18 -0.92 7.46
C HIS A 292 0.42 -2.30 8.07
N ASN A 293 0.87 -2.36 9.32
CA ASN A 293 1.33 -3.58 9.99
C ASN A 293 0.34 -4.75 9.92
N ALA A 294 -0.94 -4.47 10.01
CA ALA A 294 -2.01 -5.46 9.93
C ALA A 294 -3.20 -5.00 9.08
N SER A 295 -2.99 -4.01 8.22
CA SER A 295 -4.04 -3.46 7.35
C SER A 295 -3.46 -2.80 6.11
N THR A 296 -4.33 -2.40 5.20
CA THR A 296 -4.04 -1.45 4.13
C THR A 296 -5.19 -0.48 3.97
N THR A 297 -4.87 0.77 3.66
CA THR A 297 -5.83 1.76 3.21
C THR A 297 -5.73 1.88 1.70
N ALA A 298 -6.83 1.61 1.00
CA ALA A 298 -6.89 1.61 -0.46
C ALA A 298 -7.90 2.64 -0.95
N VAL A 299 -7.49 3.48 -1.90
CA VAL A 299 -8.35 4.47 -2.55
C VAL A 299 -8.40 4.17 -4.03
N PHE A 300 -9.61 4.02 -4.56
CA PHE A 300 -9.87 3.78 -5.97
C PHE A 300 -10.92 4.75 -6.50
N ARG A 301 -11.09 4.79 -7.81
CA ARG A 301 -12.11 5.63 -8.49
C ARG A 301 -13.10 4.73 -9.23
N GLU A 302 -14.37 5.10 -9.20
CA GLU A 302 -15.36 4.44 -10.05
C GLU A 302 -15.23 4.87 -11.52
N PRO A 303 -15.37 3.92 -12.49
CA PRO A 303 -15.62 2.50 -12.26
C PRO A 303 -14.34 1.76 -11.89
N MET A 304 -14.41 0.94 -10.84
CA MET A 304 -13.32 0.09 -10.41
C MET A 304 -13.56 -1.36 -10.87
N LYS A 305 -12.51 -2.03 -11.32
CA LYS A 305 -12.53 -3.46 -11.59
C LYS A 305 -12.00 -4.24 -10.39
N SER A 306 -12.63 -5.36 -10.06
CA SER A 306 -12.19 -6.23 -8.97
C SER A 306 -10.71 -6.61 -9.10
N LYS A 307 -10.24 -6.87 -10.33
CA LYS A 307 -8.85 -7.25 -10.58
C LYS A 307 -7.84 -6.17 -10.19
N ASP A 308 -8.17 -4.89 -10.39
CA ASP A 308 -7.28 -3.78 -10.06
C ASP A 308 -7.12 -3.66 -8.54
N LEU A 309 -8.23 -3.73 -7.80
CA LEU A 309 -8.20 -3.77 -6.35
C LEU A 309 -7.42 -4.98 -5.83
N ILE A 310 -7.68 -6.17 -6.38
CA ILE A 310 -7.03 -7.42 -5.96
C ILE A 310 -5.52 -7.34 -6.20
N HIS A 311 -5.08 -6.79 -7.33
CA HIS A 311 -3.66 -6.62 -7.64
C HIS A 311 -2.97 -5.72 -6.62
N VAL A 312 -3.54 -4.54 -6.34
CA VAL A 312 -2.98 -3.59 -5.36
C VAL A 312 -2.98 -4.18 -3.94
N ILE A 313 -4.11 -4.74 -3.48
CA ILE A 313 -4.16 -5.36 -2.14
C ILE A 313 -3.18 -6.54 -2.04
N SER A 314 -2.94 -7.24 -3.15
CA SER A 314 -1.94 -8.31 -3.20
C SER A 314 -0.53 -7.79 -2.93
N HIS A 315 -0.16 -6.65 -3.51
CA HIS A 315 1.10 -5.98 -3.23
C HIS A 315 1.19 -5.59 -1.74
N GLU A 316 0.19 -4.87 -1.22
CA GLU A 316 0.15 -4.39 0.16
C GLU A 316 0.26 -5.52 1.19
N PHE A 317 -0.36 -6.67 0.93
CA PHE A 317 -0.27 -7.80 1.85
C PHE A 317 1.15 -8.37 1.97
N PHE A 318 1.97 -8.32 0.93
CA PHE A 318 3.37 -8.76 1.02
C PHE A 318 4.23 -7.83 1.88
N HIS A 319 3.85 -6.58 2.06
CA HIS A 319 4.50 -5.68 3.03
C HIS A 319 4.46 -6.20 4.48
N THR A 320 3.55 -7.11 4.83
CA THR A 320 3.58 -7.79 6.13
C THR A 320 4.90 -8.53 6.39
N ILE A 321 5.72 -8.74 5.35
CA ILE A 321 7.06 -9.35 5.45
C ILE A 321 8.14 -8.26 5.46
N ALA A 322 8.13 -7.34 4.50
CA ALA A 322 9.08 -6.23 4.39
C ALA A 322 8.35 -4.98 3.87
N PRO A 323 8.39 -3.83 4.57
CA PRO A 323 9.23 -3.53 5.75
C PRO A 323 8.60 -3.88 7.11
N LEU A 324 7.38 -4.39 7.20
CA LEU A 324 6.66 -4.43 8.49
C LEU A 324 7.23 -5.46 9.48
N LYS A 325 7.74 -6.58 9.00
CA LYS A 325 8.42 -7.58 9.85
C LYS A 325 9.95 -7.45 9.77
N ILE A 326 10.49 -7.28 8.58
CA ILE A 326 11.94 -7.18 8.33
C ILE A 326 12.24 -5.75 7.87
N HIS A 327 12.78 -4.91 8.75
CA HIS A 327 13.02 -3.50 8.50
C HIS A 327 14.29 -2.99 9.18
N SER A 328 14.75 -1.83 8.72
CA SER A 328 15.90 -1.13 9.28
C SER A 328 15.54 -0.34 10.54
N LYS A 329 16.57 0.08 11.29
CA LYS A 329 16.41 0.99 12.42
C LYS A 329 15.82 2.33 12.02
N GLU A 330 16.08 2.80 10.79
CA GLU A 330 15.54 4.04 10.25
C GLU A 330 14.00 3.99 10.14
N ILE A 331 13.43 2.81 9.86
CA ILE A 331 11.97 2.61 9.86
C ILE A 331 11.45 2.37 11.27
N HIS A 332 12.14 1.56 12.07
CA HIS A 332 11.69 1.21 13.42
C HIS A 332 11.61 2.41 14.37
N TYR A 333 12.63 3.30 14.30
CA TYR A 333 12.73 4.53 15.09
C TYR A 333 12.51 5.77 14.20
N PHE A 334 11.47 5.72 13.38
CA PHE A 334 11.19 6.75 12.39
C PHE A 334 11.00 8.12 13.03
N ASP A 335 11.76 9.13 12.56
CA ASP A 335 11.56 10.52 12.96
C ASP A 335 10.54 11.17 12.03
N PHE A 336 9.33 11.38 12.51
CA PHE A 336 8.22 11.91 11.73
C PHE A 336 8.40 13.35 11.25
N ASN A 337 9.41 14.07 11.76
CA ASN A 337 9.68 15.47 11.39
C ASN A 337 11.03 15.69 10.70
N ALA A 338 11.99 14.81 10.92
CA ALA A 338 13.30 14.84 10.29
C ALA A 338 13.81 13.44 9.93
N PRO A 339 13.10 12.70 9.05
CA PRO A 339 13.40 11.30 8.80
C PRO A 339 14.76 11.10 8.14
N LYS A 340 15.42 10.04 8.56
CA LYS A 340 16.52 9.44 7.83
C LYS A 340 15.96 8.25 7.06
N MET A 341 15.99 8.31 5.74
CA MET A 341 15.44 7.25 4.91
C MET A 341 16.38 6.04 4.84
N SER A 342 15.82 4.84 4.83
CA SER A 342 16.57 3.61 4.59
C SER A 342 17.10 3.57 3.15
N GLN A 343 18.21 2.86 2.93
CA GLN A 343 18.81 2.68 1.60
C GLN A 343 18.25 1.46 0.83
N HIS A 344 17.13 0.87 1.27
CA HIS A 344 16.69 -0.44 0.81
C HIS A 344 15.28 -0.47 0.19
N LEU A 345 14.87 0.57 -0.56
CA LEU A 345 13.59 0.54 -1.30
C LEU A 345 13.49 -0.64 -2.28
N TRP A 346 14.60 -1.05 -2.88
CA TRP A 346 14.65 -2.26 -3.71
C TRP A 346 14.19 -3.52 -2.96
N PHE A 347 14.41 -3.55 -1.64
CA PHE A 347 14.03 -4.66 -0.77
C PHE A 347 12.59 -4.50 -0.28
N TYR A 348 12.17 -3.29 0.09
CA TYR A 348 10.82 -3.07 0.61
C TYR A 348 9.77 -3.11 -0.48
N GLU A 349 9.99 -2.40 -1.58
CA GLU A 349 9.05 -2.30 -2.69
C GLU A 349 9.33 -3.36 -3.77
N GLY A 350 10.62 -3.50 -4.14
CA GLY A 350 10.98 -4.38 -5.25
C GLY A 350 10.74 -5.86 -4.97
N VAL A 351 11.08 -6.36 -3.77
CA VAL A 351 10.78 -7.76 -3.40
C VAL A 351 9.28 -7.98 -3.26
N THR A 352 8.56 -7.03 -2.67
CA THR A 352 7.10 -7.05 -2.53
C THR A 352 6.42 -7.12 -3.89
N GLU A 353 6.82 -6.25 -4.82
CA GLU A 353 6.29 -6.24 -6.18
C GLU A 353 6.63 -7.53 -6.95
N TYR A 354 7.84 -8.04 -6.81
CA TYR A 354 8.19 -9.32 -7.40
C TYR A 354 7.34 -10.46 -6.86
N PHE A 355 7.13 -10.52 -5.55
CA PHE A 355 6.30 -11.55 -4.93
C PHE A 355 4.83 -11.43 -5.31
N SER A 356 4.30 -10.21 -5.48
CA SER A 356 2.92 -9.99 -5.95
C SER A 356 2.67 -10.54 -7.36
N ASN A 357 3.72 -10.73 -8.13
CA ASN A 357 3.68 -11.38 -9.45
C ASN A 357 4.00 -12.89 -9.36
N LEU A 358 5.08 -13.27 -8.64
CA LEU A 358 5.55 -14.65 -8.57
C LEU A 358 4.53 -15.58 -7.91
N PHE A 359 3.84 -15.17 -6.83
CA PHE A 359 2.87 -16.05 -6.16
C PHE A 359 1.75 -16.47 -7.09
N GLN A 360 1.37 -15.66 -8.06
CA GLN A 360 0.28 -15.95 -8.98
C GLN A 360 0.60 -17.17 -9.86
N VAL A 361 1.78 -17.22 -10.45
CA VAL A 361 2.21 -18.40 -11.22
C VAL A 361 2.51 -19.57 -10.30
N ASN A 362 3.12 -19.33 -9.15
CA ASN A 362 3.42 -20.35 -8.15
C ASN A 362 2.17 -21.09 -7.66
N GLN A 363 1.07 -20.37 -7.46
CA GLN A 363 -0.21 -20.92 -6.99
C GLN A 363 -1.17 -21.28 -8.16
N GLY A 364 -0.71 -21.17 -9.40
CA GLY A 364 -1.50 -21.52 -10.58
C GLY A 364 -2.66 -20.57 -10.88
N LEU A 365 -2.59 -19.33 -10.44
CA LEU A 365 -3.57 -18.30 -10.77
C LEU A 365 -3.37 -17.79 -12.20
N ILE A 366 -2.10 -17.77 -12.66
CA ILE A 366 -1.71 -17.46 -14.04
C ILE A 366 -0.75 -18.54 -14.58
N GLY A 367 -0.61 -18.62 -15.90
CA GLY A 367 0.36 -19.50 -16.55
C GLY A 367 1.77 -18.92 -16.58
N ALA A 368 2.75 -19.76 -16.91
CA ALA A 368 4.18 -19.36 -16.97
C ALA A 368 4.41 -18.22 -17.97
N ASP A 369 3.83 -18.32 -19.19
CA ASP A 369 4.01 -17.29 -20.21
C ASP A 369 3.47 -15.93 -19.76
N ALA A 370 2.31 -15.89 -19.06
CA ALA A 370 1.76 -14.65 -18.50
C ALA A 370 2.70 -14.03 -17.45
N PHE A 371 3.36 -14.85 -16.62
CA PHE A 371 4.37 -14.35 -15.69
C PHE A 371 5.62 -13.81 -16.41
N TYR A 372 6.08 -14.49 -17.46
CA TYR A 372 7.21 -14.00 -18.26
C TYR A 372 6.86 -12.67 -18.94
N ASP A 373 5.64 -12.51 -19.42
CA ASP A 373 5.14 -11.27 -20.03
C ASP A 373 5.11 -10.11 -19.01
N LEU A 374 4.67 -10.37 -17.77
CA LEU A 374 4.73 -9.39 -16.69
C LEU A 374 6.18 -8.93 -16.44
N MET A 375 7.14 -9.84 -16.37
CA MET A 375 8.54 -9.49 -16.17
C MET A 375 9.15 -8.76 -17.38
N ALA A 376 8.80 -9.15 -18.59
CA ALA A 376 9.21 -8.45 -19.81
C ALA A 376 8.65 -7.02 -19.88
N LYS A 377 7.39 -6.83 -19.48
CA LYS A 377 6.78 -5.50 -19.39
C LYS A 377 7.49 -4.61 -18.37
N LYS A 378 7.93 -5.17 -17.23
CA LYS A 378 8.73 -4.41 -16.25
C LYS A 378 10.11 -4.02 -16.83
N VAL A 379 10.72 -4.85 -17.66
CA VAL A 379 11.96 -4.49 -18.38
C VAL A 379 11.70 -3.30 -19.31
N GLU A 380 10.61 -3.31 -20.07
CA GLU A 380 10.24 -2.19 -20.94
C GLU A 380 9.97 -0.91 -20.12
N GLN A 381 9.17 -0.99 -19.07
CA GLN A 381 8.80 0.16 -18.23
C GLN A 381 10.01 0.74 -17.49
N SER A 382 10.94 -0.09 -17.03
CA SER A 382 12.15 0.36 -16.35
C SER A 382 13.06 1.24 -17.23
N GLN A 383 12.93 1.15 -18.56
CA GLN A 383 13.69 1.98 -19.51
C GLN A 383 13.28 3.46 -19.48
N SER A 384 12.13 3.78 -18.90
CA SER A 384 11.68 5.17 -18.69
C SER A 384 12.44 5.89 -17.57
N TYR A 385 13.25 5.16 -16.80
CA TYR A 385 14.01 5.65 -15.67
C TYR A 385 15.51 5.50 -15.85
N SER A 386 16.29 6.10 -14.95
CA SER A 386 17.75 5.96 -15.00
C SER A 386 18.20 4.52 -14.74
N ASP A 387 18.90 3.93 -15.70
CA ASP A 387 19.42 2.56 -15.57
C ASP A 387 20.72 2.49 -14.75
N SER A 388 21.41 3.61 -14.54
CA SER A 388 22.71 3.69 -13.84
C SER A 388 22.61 4.35 -12.45
N LEU A 389 21.43 4.70 -11.99
CA LEU A 389 21.26 5.26 -10.65
C LEU A 389 21.39 4.17 -9.59
N SER A 390 22.27 4.40 -8.60
CA SER A 390 22.37 3.53 -7.42
C SER A 390 21.04 3.49 -6.67
N PHE A 391 20.49 2.29 -6.45
CA PHE A 391 19.26 2.14 -5.68
C PHE A 391 19.42 2.50 -4.21
N THR A 392 20.61 2.25 -3.63
CA THR A 392 20.89 2.65 -2.24
C THR A 392 20.99 4.15 -2.11
N GLU A 393 21.57 4.84 -3.09
CA GLU A 393 21.63 6.31 -3.09
C GLU A 393 20.25 6.93 -3.33
N MET A 394 19.52 6.45 -4.32
CA MET A 394 18.16 6.87 -4.59
C MET A 394 17.27 6.71 -3.34
N SER A 395 17.29 5.53 -2.72
CA SER A 395 16.47 5.25 -1.54
C SER A 395 16.78 6.19 -0.38
N ARG A 396 18.07 6.39 -0.07
CA ARG A 396 18.48 7.26 1.02
C ARG A 396 18.07 8.72 0.81
N ASN A 397 18.04 9.17 -0.44
CA ASN A 397 17.78 10.55 -0.82
C ASN A 397 16.41 10.75 -1.49
N ILE A 398 15.47 9.82 -1.31
CA ILE A 398 14.19 9.81 -2.04
C ILE A 398 13.32 11.06 -1.79
N LEU A 399 13.60 11.80 -0.72
CA LEU A 399 12.93 13.06 -0.44
C LEU A 399 13.51 14.26 -1.22
N ASP A 400 14.63 14.08 -1.94
CA ASP A 400 15.11 15.09 -2.87
C ASP A 400 14.14 15.17 -4.07
N PRO A 401 13.56 16.37 -4.35
CA PRO A 401 12.65 16.54 -5.48
C PRO A 401 13.20 16.04 -6.81
N LYS A 402 14.51 16.11 -7.02
CA LYS A 402 15.17 15.64 -8.27
C LYS A 402 15.12 14.12 -8.43
N LEU A 403 15.04 13.37 -7.33
CA LEU A 403 14.97 11.91 -7.36
C LEU A 403 13.53 11.39 -7.35
N LYS A 404 12.57 12.22 -6.98
CA LYS A 404 11.16 11.83 -6.90
C LYS A 404 10.62 11.23 -8.21
N PRO A 405 10.92 11.76 -9.41
CA PRO A 405 10.51 11.14 -10.67
C PRO A 405 11.10 9.75 -10.93
N GLN A 406 12.16 9.37 -10.19
CA GLN A 406 12.77 8.03 -10.28
C GLN A 406 12.10 7.01 -9.33
N TYR A 407 11.24 7.48 -8.41
CA TYR A 407 10.61 6.61 -7.41
C TYR A 407 9.85 5.43 -8.03
N PRO A 408 9.03 5.57 -9.08
CA PRO A 408 8.29 4.41 -9.62
C PRO A 408 9.18 3.27 -10.11
N ASN A 409 10.48 3.53 -10.35
CA ASN A 409 11.43 2.48 -10.71
C ASN A 409 11.67 1.44 -9.60
N VAL A 410 11.24 1.71 -8.36
CA VAL A 410 11.29 0.71 -7.26
C VAL A 410 10.36 -0.46 -7.55
N TYR A 411 9.23 -0.23 -8.25
CA TYR A 411 8.28 -1.25 -8.68
C TYR A 411 8.72 -1.96 -9.96
N GLU A 412 9.45 -1.27 -10.85
CA GLU A 412 9.88 -1.84 -12.12
C GLU A 412 11.26 -2.53 -11.99
N LYS A 413 12.34 -1.75 -11.95
CA LYS A 413 13.69 -2.28 -11.79
C LYS A 413 13.89 -2.94 -10.42
N GLY A 414 13.22 -2.48 -9.35
CA GLY A 414 13.26 -3.13 -8.05
C GLY A 414 12.76 -4.57 -8.08
N ALA A 415 11.62 -4.83 -8.74
CA ALA A 415 11.11 -6.20 -8.93
C ALA A 415 12.05 -7.05 -9.80
N LEU A 416 12.67 -6.46 -10.81
CA LEU A 416 13.65 -7.15 -11.67
C LEU A 416 14.96 -7.47 -10.92
N ILE A 417 15.39 -6.62 -10.00
CA ILE A 417 16.49 -6.91 -9.06
C ILE A 417 16.13 -8.13 -8.20
N ALA A 418 14.92 -8.17 -7.64
CA ALA A 418 14.44 -9.29 -6.85
C ALA A 418 14.35 -10.58 -7.67
N MET A 419 13.85 -10.51 -8.92
CA MET A 419 13.83 -11.63 -9.87
C MET A 419 15.24 -12.16 -10.15
N CYS A 420 16.18 -11.30 -10.48
CA CYS A 420 17.55 -11.70 -10.78
C CYS A 420 18.24 -12.30 -9.55
N LEU A 421 18.04 -11.73 -8.37
CA LEU A 421 18.56 -12.29 -7.11
C LEU A 421 17.97 -13.68 -6.82
N ASP A 422 16.67 -13.88 -7.03
CA ASP A 422 16.01 -15.18 -6.90
C ASP A 422 16.66 -16.23 -7.84
N ILE A 423 16.87 -15.86 -9.12
CA ILE A 423 17.52 -16.72 -10.10
C ILE A 423 18.97 -17.04 -9.70
N VAL A 424 19.75 -16.06 -9.21
CA VAL A 424 21.14 -16.28 -8.74
C VAL A 424 21.17 -17.29 -7.58
N ILE A 425 20.29 -17.14 -6.60
CA ILE A 425 20.19 -18.06 -5.46
C ILE A 425 19.81 -19.47 -5.95
N ARG A 426 18.84 -19.58 -6.86
CA ARG A 426 18.38 -20.87 -7.39
C ARG A 426 19.43 -21.57 -8.23
N GLU A 427 20.15 -20.85 -9.07
CA GLU A 427 21.25 -21.41 -9.86
C GLU A 427 22.30 -22.05 -8.94
N LYS A 428 22.70 -21.35 -7.88
CA LYS A 428 23.69 -21.83 -6.90
C LYS A 428 23.23 -23.01 -6.07
N THR A 429 21.96 -23.08 -5.79
CA THR A 429 21.34 -24.14 -4.96
C THR A 429 20.68 -25.23 -5.82
N GLN A 430 20.88 -25.24 -7.14
CA GLN A 430 20.24 -26.16 -8.07
C GLN A 430 18.71 -26.23 -7.92
N GLY A 431 18.09 -25.05 -7.71
CA GLY A 431 16.65 -24.89 -7.55
C GLY A 431 16.11 -25.13 -6.13
N GLN A 432 16.94 -25.57 -5.19
CA GLN A 432 16.47 -25.95 -3.84
C GLN A 432 16.07 -24.75 -2.98
N ARG A 433 16.63 -23.57 -3.24
CA ARG A 433 16.41 -22.34 -2.45
C ARG A 433 16.21 -21.17 -3.40
N GLY A 434 15.39 -20.22 -3.01
CA GLY A 434 15.15 -19.00 -3.75
C GLY A 434 14.94 -17.80 -2.82
N LEU A 435 14.44 -16.71 -3.35
CA LEU A 435 14.28 -15.47 -2.60
C LEU A 435 13.30 -15.62 -1.41
N LEU A 436 12.23 -16.40 -1.56
CA LEU A 436 11.29 -16.66 -0.47
C LEU A 436 11.97 -17.39 0.71
N TRP A 437 12.85 -18.34 0.43
CA TRP A 437 13.67 -18.96 1.47
C TRP A 437 14.57 -17.92 2.17
N LEU A 438 15.24 -17.04 1.41
CA LEU A 438 16.06 -15.97 2.00
C LEU A 438 15.23 -15.06 2.91
N MET A 439 14.02 -14.70 2.51
CA MET A 439 13.11 -13.92 3.35
C MET A 439 12.75 -14.67 4.64
N GLY A 440 12.59 -16.00 4.56
CA GLY A 440 12.40 -16.86 5.72
C GLY A 440 13.58 -16.81 6.72
N GLU A 441 14.82 -16.93 6.23
CA GLU A 441 16.03 -16.82 7.04
C GLU A 441 16.17 -15.41 7.68
N LEU A 442 15.91 -14.36 6.90
CA LEU A 442 15.92 -13.00 7.41
C LEU A 442 14.84 -12.78 8.48
N SER A 443 13.65 -13.37 8.32
CA SER A 443 12.56 -13.25 9.29
C SER A 443 12.82 -13.98 10.62
N GLN A 444 13.72 -14.97 10.62
CA GLN A 444 14.19 -15.62 11.86
C GLN A 444 15.25 -14.77 12.58
N LYS A 445 16.06 -14.03 11.81
CA LYS A 445 17.13 -13.19 12.36
C LYS A 445 16.59 -11.85 12.86
N TYR A 446 15.65 -11.27 12.14
CA TYR A 446 15.03 -9.98 12.40
C TYR A 446 13.52 -10.14 12.66
N GLY A 447 12.88 -9.10 13.16
CA GLY A 447 11.45 -9.13 13.44
C GLY A 447 10.92 -7.77 13.87
N PRO A 448 9.63 -7.64 14.17
CA PRO A 448 8.99 -6.36 14.47
C PRO A 448 9.66 -5.55 15.60
N GLN A 449 10.33 -6.23 16.53
CA GLN A 449 11.05 -5.61 17.66
C GLN A 449 12.57 -5.75 17.55
N LYS A 450 13.07 -6.22 16.40
CA LYS A 450 14.49 -6.45 16.17
C LYS A 450 14.90 -5.98 14.77
N PRO A 451 14.99 -4.66 14.55
CA PRO A 451 15.38 -4.09 13.27
C PRO A 451 16.85 -4.38 12.96
N PHE A 452 17.22 -4.35 11.69
CA PHE A 452 18.62 -4.42 11.26
C PHE A 452 19.26 -3.02 11.18
N ASP A 453 20.58 -2.96 11.26
CA ASP A 453 21.34 -1.78 10.87
C ASP A 453 21.33 -1.65 9.35
N ASP A 454 20.98 -0.48 8.84
CA ASP A 454 20.76 -0.25 7.41
C ASP A 454 21.96 -0.67 6.54
N ALA A 455 23.19 -0.47 7.02
CA ALA A 455 24.42 -0.90 6.33
C ALA A 455 24.67 -2.42 6.38
N GLU A 456 23.97 -3.19 7.22
CA GLU A 456 24.25 -4.61 7.43
C GLU A 456 23.42 -5.55 6.54
N LEU A 457 22.35 -5.08 5.89
CA LEU A 457 21.43 -5.96 5.17
C LEU A 457 22.15 -6.74 4.04
N ILE A 458 22.87 -6.05 3.16
CA ILE A 458 23.59 -6.69 2.05
C ILE A 458 24.68 -7.65 2.54
N PRO A 459 25.56 -7.28 3.50
CA PRO A 459 26.47 -8.24 4.14
C PRO A 459 25.79 -9.48 4.72
N VAL A 460 24.65 -9.32 5.38
CA VAL A 460 23.88 -10.45 5.93
C VAL A 460 23.29 -11.32 4.84
N ILE A 461 22.72 -10.74 3.79
CA ILE A 461 22.26 -11.49 2.62
C ILE A 461 23.43 -12.28 1.99
N THR A 462 24.61 -11.66 1.86
CA THR A 462 25.81 -12.32 1.36
C THR A 462 26.20 -13.52 2.21
N GLN A 463 26.13 -13.38 3.54
CA GLN A 463 26.43 -14.48 4.45
C GLN A 463 25.44 -15.65 4.31
N ILE A 464 24.16 -15.35 4.11
CA ILE A 464 23.08 -16.36 4.04
C ILE A 464 23.01 -17.00 2.65
N ALA A 465 22.98 -16.19 1.59
CA ALA A 465 22.70 -16.62 0.23
C ALA A 465 23.96 -16.87 -0.61
N GLY A 466 25.13 -16.52 -0.09
CA GLY A 466 26.42 -16.76 -0.73
C GLY A 466 27.01 -15.52 -1.42
N PRO A 467 28.33 -15.61 -1.78
CA PRO A 467 29.07 -14.47 -2.32
C PRO A 467 28.55 -13.98 -3.68
N GLU A 468 27.92 -14.83 -4.48
CA GLU A 468 27.34 -14.43 -5.76
C GLU A 468 26.13 -13.54 -5.60
N ALA A 469 25.29 -13.79 -4.58
CA ALA A 469 24.18 -12.90 -4.23
C ALA A 469 24.69 -11.53 -3.76
N GLY A 470 25.74 -11.53 -2.93
CA GLY A 470 26.40 -10.29 -2.50
C GLY A 470 26.99 -9.50 -3.68
N ALA A 471 27.77 -10.16 -4.54
CA ALA A 471 28.38 -9.53 -5.70
C ALA A 471 27.32 -8.96 -6.68
N PHE A 472 26.18 -9.63 -6.84
CA PHE A 472 25.06 -9.13 -7.63
C PHE A 472 24.49 -7.84 -7.02
N LEU A 473 24.23 -7.81 -5.71
CA LEU A 473 23.69 -6.63 -5.01
C LEU A 473 24.69 -5.48 -5.01
N ASP A 474 25.97 -5.74 -4.73
CA ASP A 474 26.99 -4.70 -4.75
C ASP A 474 27.09 -4.05 -6.14
N LYS A 475 27.08 -4.86 -7.20
CA LYS A 475 27.19 -4.40 -8.58
C LYS A 475 25.98 -3.60 -9.03
N HIS A 476 24.77 -4.15 -8.85
CA HIS A 476 23.58 -3.63 -9.51
C HIS A 476 22.71 -2.75 -8.60
N VAL A 477 22.80 -2.91 -7.27
CA VAL A 477 22.03 -2.13 -6.31
C VAL A 477 22.87 -0.99 -5.72
N VAL A 478 24.11 -1.31 -5.27
CA VAL A 478 25.00 -0.31 -4.64
C VAL A 478 25.70 0.55 -5.68
N MET A 479 26.37 -0.06 -6.66
CA MET A 479 27.10 0.68 -7.70
C MET A 479 26.20 1.18 -8.83
N GLY A 480 24.97 0.67 -8.97
CA GLY A 480 24.04 1.09 -10.01
C GLY A 480 24.42 0.63 -11.43
N GLU A 481 25.24 -0.42 -11.57
CA GLU A 481 25.57 -0.92 -12.91
C GLU A 481 24.31 -1.50 -13.58
N PRO A 482 24.08 -1.22 -14.88
CA PRO A 482 22.96 -1.76 -15.64
C PRO A 482 22.88 -3.29 -15.57
N ILE A 483 21.66 -3.82 -15.54
CA ILE A 483 21.41 -5.28 -15.53
C ILE A 483 21.15 -5.75 -16.97
N ARG A 484 21.90 -6.75 -17.41
CA ARG A 484 21.58 -7.48 -18.65
C ARG A 484 20.62 -8.61 -18.32
N TYR A 485 19.33 -8.32 -18.34
CA TYR A 485 18.27 -9.26 -17.90
C TYR A 485 18.31 -10.59 -18.66
N GLU A 486 18.66 -10.55 -19.95
CA GLU A 486 18.78 -11.76 -20.80
C GLU A 486 19.79 -12.77 -20.23
N ASP A 487 20.90 -12.29 -19.62
CA ASP A 487 21.92 -13.16 -19.02
C ASP A 487 21.37 -13.92 -17.79
N PHE A 488 20.41 -13.32 -17.07
CA PHE A 488 19.78 -13.95 -15.89
C PHE A 488 18.65 -14.89 -16.30
N VAL A 489 17.73 -14.46 -17.16
CA VAL A 489 16.60 -15.30 -17.58
C VAL A 489 17.05 -16.51 -18.41
N ALA A 490 18.19 -16.42 -19.13
CA ALA A 490 18.78 -17.56 -19.81
C ALA A 490 19.20 -18.68 -18.84
N LYS A 491 19.57 -18.36 -17.59
CA LYS A 491 19.91 -19.35 -16.55
C LYS A 491 18.74 -20.28 -16.22
N VAL A 492 17.51 -19.76 -16.33
CA VAL A 492 16.26 -20.51 -16.17
C VAL A 492 15.63 -20.91 -17.51
N GLY A 493 16.40 -20.89 -18.59
CA GLY A 493 16.01 -21.42 -19.89
C GLY A 493 15.11 -20.53 -20.74
N LEU A 494 14.95 -19.24 -20.37
CA LEU A 494 14.19 -18.31 -21.20
C LEU A 494 15.05 -17.70 -22.30
N LYS A 495 14.43 -17.40 -23.42
CA LYS A 495 15.00 -16.71 -24.57
C LYS A 495 14.15 -15.48 -24.89
N LYS A 496 14.81 -14.39 -25.25
CA LYS A 496 14.16 -13.20 -25.77
C LYS A 496 13.53 -13.49 -27.13
N GLN A 497 12.29 -13.05 -27.31
CA GLN A 497 11.54 -13.18 -28.56
C GLN A 497 10.66 -11.93 -28.75
N THR A 498 10.41 -11.56 -29.99
CA THR A 498 9.37 -10.58 -30.30
C THR A 498 8.00 -11.24 -30.21
N ILE A 499 7.13 -10.72 -29.37
CA ILE A 499 5.77 -11.23 -29.12
C ILE A 499 4.76 -10.09 -29.14
N PRO A 500 3.51 -10.33 -29.50
CA PRO A 500 2.47 -9.34 -29.44
C PRO A 500 2.02 -9.12 -27.97
N PHE A 501 2.07 -7.88 -27.51
CA PHE A 501 1.48 -7.45 -26.22
C PHE A 501 0.20 -6.67 -26.48
N PRO A 502 -0.84 -6.83 -25.65
CA PRO A 502 -2.02 -6.01 -25.75
C PRO A 502 -1.68 -4.56 -25.38
N GLU A 503 -2.19 -3.62 -26.17
CA GLU A 503 -2.14 -2.21 -25.81
C GLU A 503 -2.97 -1.98 -24.53
N PRO A 504 -2.49 -1.15 -23.59
CA PRO A 504 -3.16 -0.95 -22.30
C PRO A 504 -4.52 -0.26 -22.42
N ILE A 505 -4.76 0.43 -23.52
CA ILE A 505 -5.96 1.23 -23.76
C ILE A 505 -6.54 0.87 -25.13
N VAL A 506 -7.83 0.57 -25.20
CA VAL A 506 -8.51 0.23 -26.48
C VAL A 506 -8.47 1.37 -27.51
N PHE A 507 -8.20 2.59 -27.07
CA PHE A 507 -8.04 3.77 -27.90
C PHE A 507 -6.60 4.01 -28.39
N LEU A 508 -5.68 3.09 -28.12
CA LEU A 508 -4.28 3.17 -28.53
C LEU A 508 -3.94 2.01 -29.47
N ARG A 509 -3.15 2.29 -30.50
CA ARG A 509 -2.55 1.27 -31.37
C ARG A 509 -1.27 1.81 -31.99
N ASN A 510 -0.14 1.14 -31.75
CA ASN A 510 1.17 1.53 -32.25
C ASN A 510 1.46 3.03 -32.05
N ASP A 511 1.27 3.51 -30.82
CA ASP A 511 1.46 4.91 -30.41
C ASP A 511 0.49 5.92 -31.07
N VAL A 512 -0.51 5.46 -31.83
CA VAL A 512 -1.58 6.30 -32.40
C VAL A 512 -2.79 6.30 -31.47
N ILE A 513 -3.23 7.49 -31.08
CA ILE A 513 -4.42 7.71 -30.23
C ILE A 513 -5.65 7.85 -31.11
N TYR A 514 -6.69 7.03 -30.85
CA TYR A 514 -7.93 6.96 -31.61
C TYR A 514 -9.08 7.78 -31.00
N ILE A 515 -8.79 8.71 -30.11
CA ILE A 515 -9.75 9.69 -29.58
C ILE A 515 -9.15 11.10 -29.68
N LYS A 516 -10.00 12.09 -29.87
CA LYS A 516 -9.61 13.50 -29.92
C LYS A 516 -10.73 14.40 -29.38
N PRO A 517 -10.44 15.55 -28.76
CA PRO A 517 -11.47 16.54 -28.49
C PRO A 517 -11.96 17.15 -29.80
N ASP A 518 -13.23 17.62 -29.81
CA ASP A 518 -13.72 18.47 -30.87
C ASP A 518 -13.09 19.87 -30.81
N ALA A 519 -13.31 20.70 -31.86
CA ALA A 519 -12.74 22.05 -31.95
C ALA A 519 -13.18 22.98 -30.80
N SER A 520 -14.38 22.78 -30.28
CA SER A 520 -14.93 23.53 -29.13
C SER A 520 -14.53 22.98 -27.77
N ARG A 521 -13.91 21.79 -27.73
CA ARG A 521 -13.60 21.01 -26.50
C ARG A 521 -14.83 20.70 -25.65
N THR A 522 -15.97 20.50 -26.31
CA THR A 522 -17.24 20.15 -25.70
C THR A 522 -17.60 18.68 -25.85
N HIS A 523 -16.90 17.94 -26.71
CA HIS A 523 -17.14 16.54 -27.00
C HIS A 523 -15.82 15.79 -27.21
N VAL A 524 -15.85 14.47 -26.92
CA VAL A 524 -14.79 13.53 -27.27
C VAL A 524 -15.22 12.76 -28.51
N LEU A 525 -14.41 12.83 -29.56
CA LEU A 525 -14.66 12.21 -30.85
C LEU A 525 -13.82 10.95 -31.03
N ALA A 526 -14.37 9.96 -31.70
CA ALA A 526 -13.59 8.88 -32.27
C ALA A 526 -12.70 9.42 -33.41
N HIS A 527 -11.44 8.98 -33.45
CA HIS A 527 -10.50 9.26 -34.53
C HIS A 527 -10.16 7.93 -35.22
N ALA A 528 -10.90 7.59 -36.27
CA ALA A 528 -10.87 6.30 -36.94
C ALA A 528 -10.57 6.40 -38.44
N ALA A 529 -9.87 7.47 -38.88
CA ALA A 529 -9.65 7.75 -40.30
C ALA A 529 -8.91 6.63 -41.05
N ASP A 530 -8.04 5.86 -40.38
CA ASP A 530 -7.27 4.76 -40.99
C ASP A 530 -7.95 3.40 -40.83
N ASN A 531 -9.05 3.30 -40.07
CA ASN A 531 -9.79 2.08 -39.79
C ASN A 531 -8.89 0.91 -39.35
N GLN A 532 -7.87 1.17 -38.52
CA GLN A 532 -6.91 0.16 -38.07
C GLN A 532 -7.18 -0.35 -36.64
N ASN A 533 -7.97 0.36 -35.83
CA ASN A 533 -8.25 0.01 -34.45
C ASN A 533 -9.21 -1.19 -34.35
N GLU A 534 -8.77 -2.32 -33.78
CA GLU A 534 -9.55 -3.56 -33.68
C GLU A 534 -10.79 -3.41 -32.78
N PHE A 535 -10.68 -2.63 -31.69
CA PHE A 535 -11.83 -2.32 -30.83
C PHE A 535 -12.92 -1.57 -31.62
N TYR A 536 -12.53 -0.59 -32.42
CA TYR A 536 -13.48 0.16 -33.24
C TYR A 536 -14.13 -0.71 -34.30
N LYS A 537 -13.35 -1.55 -34.99
CA LYS A 537 -13.88 -2.50 -35.96
C LYS A 537 -14.90 -3.45 -35.35
N SER A 538 -14.61 -3.98 -34.14
CA SER A 538 -15.48 -4.96 -33.48
C SER A 538 -16.85 -4.40 -33.12
N LEU A 539 -16.93 -3.09 -32.88
CA LEU A 539 -18.18 -2.40 -32.50
C LEU A 539 -18.81 -1.60 -33.62
N GLY A 540 -18.09 -1.38 -34.72
CA GLY A 540 -18.55 -0.50 -35.81
C GLY A 540 -18.52 0.98 -35.43
N ILE A 541 -17.56 1.42 -34.57
CA ILE A 541 -17.29 2.83 -34.27
C ILE A 541 -16.70 3.48 -35.53
N GLN A 542 -17.22 4.64 -35.90
CA GLN A 542 -16.84 5.37 -37.10
C GLN A 542 -16.07 6.67 -36.74
N ASP A 543 -15.29 7.15 -37.71
CA ASP A 543 -14.59 8.45 -37.55
C ASP A 543 -15.58 9.58 -37.25
N ASN A 544 -15.22 10.41 -36.25
CA ASN A 544 -16.04 11.50 -35.72
C ASN A 544 -17.34 11.12 -35.01
N ASP A 545 -17.57 9.82 -34.66
CA ASP A 545 -18.58 9.48 -33.67
C ASP A 545 -18.28 10.20 -32.34
N ILE A 546 -19.27 10.82 -31.73
CA ILE A 546 -19.15 11.48 -30.42
C ILE A 546 -19.44 10.43 -29.35
N PHE A 547 -18.51 10.19 -28.44
CA PHE A 547 -18.75 9.30 -27.31
C PHE A 547 -19.74 9.92 -26.32
N VAL A 548 -20.82 9.21 -26.01
CA VAL A 548 -21.89 9.63 -25.10
C VAL A 548 -21.86 8.79 -23.82
N GLU A 549 -21.70 7.48 -23.95
CA GLU A 549 -21.72 6.56 -22.82
C GLU A 549 -20.81 5.35 -23.11
N PHE A 550 -20.16 4.85 -22.06
CA PHE A 550 -19.29 3.68 -22.13
C PHE A 550 -19.62 2.74 -20.98
N ASN A 551 -20.13 1.54 -21.28
CA ASN A 551 -20.65 0.55 -20.29
C ASN A 551 -21.62 1.16 -19.24
N GLY A 552 -22.59 1.97 -19.70
CA GLY A 552 -23.57 2.60 -18.82
C GLY A 552 -23.04 3.83 -18.04
N ILE A 553 -21.80 4.24 -18.29
CA ILE A 553 -21.18 5.39 -17.66
C ILE A 553 -21.17 6.55 -18.66
N PRO A 554 -21.81 7.68 -18.34
CA PRO A 554 -21.76 8.86 -19.20
C PRO A 554 -20.31 9.35 -19.40
N VAL A 555 -19.95 9.65 -20.64
CA VAL A 555 -18.67 10.25 -20.98
C VAL A 555 -18.74 11.75 -20.71
N ASP A 556 -17.89 12.24 -19.80
CA ASP A 556 -17.74 13.70 -19.59
C ASP A 556 -17.04 14.30 -20.82
N PRO A 557 -17.71 15.14 -21.59
CA PRO A 557 -17.14 15.71 -22.80
C PRO A 557 -15.95 16.65 -22.54
N LYS A 558 -15.79 17.11 -21.31
CA LYS A 558 -14.68 18.00 -20.90
C LYS A 558 -13.50 17.23 -20.31
N ASN A 559 -13.68 15.95 -20.00
CA ASN A 559 -12.67 15.12 -19.38
C ASN A 559 -12.28 13.93 -20.27
N LEU A 560 -11.38 14.17 -21.22
CA LEU A 560 -10.83 13.14 -22.10
C LEU A 560 -10.21 11.99 -21.32
N MET A 561 -9.55 12.28 -20.19
CA MET A 561 -8.90 11.26 -19.36
C MET A 561 -9.90 10.32 -18.73
N ALA A 562 -11.12 10.76 -18.39
CA ALA A 562 -12.16 9.88 -17.91
C ALA A 562 -12.50 8.79 -18.93
N LEU A 563 -12.60 9.11 -20.21
CA LEU A 563 -12.80 8.12 -21.28
C LEU A 563 -11.59 7.18 -21.42
N VAL A 564 -10.37 7.71 -21.33
CA VAL A 564 -9.15 6.89 -21.34
C VAL A 564 -9.20 5.84 -20.22
N TYR A 565 -9.58 6.24 -18.99
CA TYR A 565 -9.72 5.29 -17.88
C TYR A 565 -10.82 4.24 -18.13
N LEU A 566 -11.92 4.59 -18.77
CA LEU A 566 -12.97 3.63 -19.14
C LEU A 566 -12.48 2.58 -20.15
N GLY A 567 -11.59 2.97 -21.04
CA GLY A 567 -10.98 2.10 -22.06
C GLY A 567 -9.69 1.39 -21.63
N TYR A 568 -9.21 1.67 -20.41
CA TYR A 568 -7.97 1.09 -19.91
C TYR A 568 -8.18 -0.35 -19.43
N ASP A 569 -7.20 -1.23 -19.69
CA ASP A 569 -7.09 -2.60 -19.17
C ASP A 569 -8.38 -3.44 -19.29
N LEU A 570 -9.06 -3.32 -20.43
CA LEU A 570 -10.25 -4.14 -20.73
C LEU A 570 -9.84 -5.59 -21.04
N ASP A 571 -10.71 -6.54 -20.65
CA ASP A 571 -10.46 -7.95 -20.91
C ASP A 571 -10.90 -8.34 -22.34
N GLU A 572 -9.98 -8.94 -23.12
CA GLU A 572 -10.28 -9.47 -24.44
C GLU A 572 -11.51 -10.40 -24.40
N GLY A 573 -12.47 -10.18 -25.27
CA GLY A 573 -13.69 -10.99 -25.37
C GLY A 573 -14.78 -10.64 -24.36
N SER A 574 -14.56 -9.74 -23.41
CA SER A 574 -15.61 -9.31 -22.48
C SER A 574 -16.72 -8.53 -23.19
N PRO A 575 -17.99 -8.63 -22.73
CA PRO A 575 -19.08 -7.87 -23.31
C PRO A 575 -18.91 -6.38 -23.07
N ILE A 576 -19.25 -5.56 -24.05
CA ILE A 576 -19.15 -4.11 -23.99
C ILE A 576 -20.31 -3.43 -24.69
N THR A 577 -20.76 -2.30 -24.14
CA THR A 577 -21.75 -1.41 -24.74
C THR A 577 -21.19 0.01 -24.80
N VAL A 578 -21.19 0.61 -25.98
CA VAL A 578 -20.79 1.99 -26.22
C VAL A 578 -21.93 2.73 -26.87
N LYS A 579 -22.35 3.87 -26.34
CA LYS A 579 -23.29 4.77 -27.00
C LYS A 579 -22.52 5.93 -27.61
N VAL A 580 -22.76 6.16 -28.89
CA VAL A 580 -22.18 7.27 -29.65
C VAL A 580 -23.27 8.13 -30.26
N ASN A 581 -23.02 9.42 -30.43
CA ASN A 581 -23.84 10.26 -31.27
C ASN A 581 -23.20 10.33 -32.66
N ARG A 582 -23.91 9.79 -33.63
CA ARG A 582 -23.51 9.72 -35.05
C ARG A 582 -24.42 10.58 -35.88
N ASN A 583 -23.90 11.65 -36.46
CA ASN A 583 -24.69 12.58 -37.29
C ASN A 583 -25.94 13.13 -36.58
N GLY A 584 -25.86 13.41 -35.30
CA GLY A 584 -26.97 13.95 -34.50
C GLY A 584 -27.94 12.87 -33.95
N GLN A 585 -27.69 11.59 -34.20
CA GLN A 585 -28.49 10.48 -33.67
C GLN A 585 -27.69 9.61 -32.70
N ASP A 586 -28.27 9.27 -31.56
CA ASP A 586 -27.67 8.34 -30.60
C ASP A 586 -27.78 6.91 -31.12
N VAL A 587 -26.64 6.24 -31.20
CA VAL A 587 -26.49 4.85 -31.64
C VAL A 587 -25.87 4.04 -30.52
N GLU A 588 -26.54 2.97 -30.11
CA GLU A 588 -26.01 2.01 -29.14
C GLU A 588 -25.28 0.88 -29.89
N LEU A 589 -23.98 0.74 -29.59
CA LEU A 589 -23.10 -0.27 -30.18
C LEU A 589 -22.82 -1.34 -29.12
N LYS A 590 -23.14 -2.61 -29.44
CA LYS A 590 -22.94 -3.77 -28.56
C LYS A 590 -22.04 -4.79 -29.21
N GLY A 591 -21.11 -5.35 -28.43
CA GLY A 591 -20.19 -6.37 -28.93
C GLY A 591 -19.31 -6.93 -27.83
N THR A 592 -18.16 -7.42 -28.24
CA THR A 592 -17.11 -7.88 -27.33
C THR A 592 -15.85 -7.07 -27.55
N VAL A 593 -15.10 -6.86 -26.48
CA VAL A 593 -13.81 -6.17 -26.53
C VAL A 593 -12.86 -6.93 -27.45
N LYS A 594 -12.26 -6.23 -28.39
CA LYS A 594 -11.10 -6.64 -29.18
C LYS A 594 -9.97 -5.70 -28.88
N LEU A 595 -8.87 -6.24 -28.34
CA LEU A 595 -7.69 -5.45 -28.00
C LEU A 595 -6.86 -5.15 -29.24
N ASN A 596 -6.17 -4.04 -29.24
CA ASN A 596 -5.07 -3.78 -30.16
C ASN A 596 -3.80 -4.42 -29.58
N TYR A 597 -2.88 -4.81 -30.45
CA TYR A 597 -1.61 -5.41 -30.06
C TYR A 597 -0.45 -4.66 -30.69
N LYS A 598 0.65 -4.58 -29.93
CA LYS A 598 1.93 -4.04 -30.38
C LYS A 598 3.00 -5.08 -30.16
N ASP A 599 3.85 -5.30 -31.18
CA ASP A 599 4.99 -6.19 -31.02
C ASP A 599 6.03 -5.57 -30.08
N GLY A 600 6.51 -6.39 -29.15
CA GLY A 600 7.51 -6.00 -28.17
C GLY A 600 8.42 -7.14 -27.79
N ASP A 601 9.47 -6.83 -27.05
CA ASP A 601 10.41 -7.83 -26.54
C ASP A 601 9.80 -8.60 -25.36
N GLY A 602 9.69 -9.90 -25.49
CA GLY A 602 9.21 -10.80 -24.44
C GLY A 602 10.15 -11.95 -24.17
N PHE A 603 9.80 -12.80 -23.20
CA PHE A 603 10.57 -13.99 -22.85
C PHE A 603 9.72 -15.24 -23.05
N ARG A 604 10.32 -16.30 -23.61
CA ARG A 604 9.68 -17.62 -23.71
C ARG A 604 10.67 -18.71 -23.34
N PHE A 605 10.16 -19.78 -22.71
CA PHE A 605 10.96 -20.95 -22.41
C PHE A 605 11.41 -21.63 -23.72
N GLY A 606 12.72 -21.92 -23.81
CA GLY A 606 13.30 -22.45 -25.06
C GLY A 606 14.61 -23.21 -24.86
N ASP A 607 14.92 -23.66 -23.61
CA ASP A 607 16.07 -24.50 -23.31
C ASP A 607 15.68 -25.63 -22.34
N ASP A 608 15.41 -26.81 -22.88
CA ASP A 608 15.00 -28.00 -22.11
C ASP A 608 16.03 -28.44 -21.06
N SER A 609 17.33 -28.14 -21.26
CA SER A 609 18.36 -28.44 -20.25
C SER A 609 18.18 -27.68 -18.95
N LYS A 610 17.42 -26.60 -18.97
CA LYS A 610 17.10 -25.72 -17.82
C LYS A 610 15.71 -25.95 -17.24
N LYS A 611 14.94 -26.90 -17.77
CA LYS A 611 13.54 -27.14 -17.40
C LYS A 611 13.35 -27.32 -15.90
N ALA A 612 14.18 -28.14 -15.25
CA ALA A 612 14.08 -28.38 -13.81
C ALA A 612 14.30 -27.09 -12.99
N LEU A 613 15.23 -26.23 -13.41
CA LEU A 613 15.49 -24.97 -12.73
C LEU A 613 14.37 -23.95 -12.98
N ASN A 614 13.81 -23.91 -14.17
CA ASN A 614 12.65 -23.09 -14.50
C ASN A 614 11.44 -23.49 -13.66
N GLU A 615 11.12 -24.79 -13.60
CA GLU A 615 10.02 -25.30 -12.79
C GLU A 615 10.22 -24.99 -11.31
N ALA A 616 11.44 -25.14 -10.79
CA ALA A 616 11.77 -24.77 -9.42
C ALA A 616 11.59 -23.26 -9.17
N TRP A 617 11.93 -22.42 -10.14
CA TRP A 617 11.71 -20.98 -10.05
C TRP A 617 10.25 -20.59 -9.95
N LEU A 618 9.40 -21.21 -10.73
CA LEU A 618 7.97 -20.87 -10.79
C LEU A 618 7.12 -21.52 -9.67
N LYS A 619 7.52 -22.68 -9.15
CA LYS A 619 6.67 -23.51 -8.28
C LYS A 619 7.08 -23.57 -6.81
N ASN A 620 8.14 -22.89 -6.42
CA ASN A 620 8.71 -23.07 -5.09
C ASN A 620 8.28 -22.01 -4.10
#